data_3820856c3c8bdc597d01394ec3814acb
#
_entry.id   3820856c3c8bdc597d01394ec3814acb
#
_cell.length_a   1.000
_cell.length_b   1.000
_cell.length_c   1.000
_cell.angle_alpha   90.00
_cell.angle_beta   90.00
_cell.angle_gamma   90.00
#
_symmetry.space_group_name_H-M   'P 1'
#
loop_
_entity.id
_entity.type
_entity.pdbx_description
1 polymer ?
#
loop_
_entity_poly.entity_id
_entity_poly.type
_entity_poly.pdbx_seq_one_letter_code
_entity_poly.pdbx_strand_id
1 'polypeptide(L)'
;MKNLNIRNEKKEDYRAVENLIRESFWNVYRPGCLEHYVIHKLRDDVDFIPELSFVMELDGEIIGQNMFMKANIKADDGRDVPIMTMGPICIAPEFKGKGYGKILLDYSLERAKEYGCQALCFEGNINFYGKSGFTFASNFGIRYHGLPE
;
A
#
# COMPACT_ATOMS: atom_id res chain seq x y z
N MET A 1 24.89 -10.04 10.74
CA MET A 1 24.29 -9.29 9.61
C MET A 1 22.81 -9.58 9.56
N LYS A 2 21.98 -8.53 9.51
CA LYS A 2 20.53 -8.72 9.45
C LYS A 2 20.11 -9.13 8.03
N ASN A 3 19.24 -10.12 7.95
CA ASN A 3 18.76 -10.66 6.68
C ASN A 3 17.40 -10.06 6.34
N LEU A 4 17.40 -9.12 5.40
CA LEU A 4 16.18 -8.46 4.91
C LEU A 4 15.69 -9.16 3.65
N ASN A 5 14.40 -9.52 3.62
CA ASN A 5 13.78 -10.19 2.48
C ASN A 5 12.39 -9.64 2.22
N ILE A 6 12.04 -9.44 0.96
CA ILE A 6 10.70 -9.05 0.54
C ILE A 6 10.17 -10.13 -0.37
N ARG A 7 8.98 -10.62 -0.08
CA ARG A 7 8.34 -11.70 -0.85
C ARG A 7 6.83 -11.50 -0.90
N ASN A 8 6.16 -12.30 -1.72
CA ASN A 8 4.71 -12.30 -1.73
C ASN A 8 4.14 -12.83 -0.42
N GLU A 9 3.01 -12.27 -0.03
CA GLU A 9 2.23 -12.71 1.11
C GLU A 9 1.61 -14.08 0.81
N LYS A 10 1.60 -14.97 1.82
CA LYS A 10 0.94 -16.27 1.77
C LYS A 10 -0.21 -16.28 2.78
N LYS A 11 -1.11 -17.26 2.64
CA LYS A 11 -2.23 -17.40 3.59
C LYS A 11 -1.76 -17.51 5.03
N GLU A 12 -0.67 -18.22 5.28
CA GLU A 12 -0.12 -18.37 6.63
C GLU A 12 0.34 -17.04 7.24
N ASP A 13 0.57 -16.03 6.40
CA ASP A 13 1.01 -14.71 6.85
C ASP A 13 -0.15 -13.80 7.25
N TYR A 14 -1.38 -14.11 6.85
CA TYR A 14 -2.51 -13.20 6.96
C TYR A 14 -2.72 -12.67 8.36
N ARG A 15 -2.66 -13.54 9.37
CA ARG A 15 -2.87 -13.14 10.75
C ARG A 15 -1.74 -12.23 11.25
N ALA A 16 -0.50 -12.57 10.93
CA ALA A 16 0.66 -11.76 11.31
C ALA A 16 0.61 -10.37 10.64
N VAL A 17 0.19 -10.32 9.37
CA VAL A 17 0.04 -9.05 8.64
C VAL A 17 -1.07 -8.20 9.26
N GLU A 18 -2.22 -8.79 9.58
CA GLU A 18 -3.33 -8.06 10.21
C GLU A 18 -2.93 -7.50 11.58
N ASN A 19 -2.19 -8.27 12.37
CA ASN A 19 -1.66 -7.80 13.65
C ASN A 19 -0.66 -6.65 13.46
N LEU A 20 0.21 -6.76 12.47
CA LEU A 20 1.17 -5.72 12.12
C LEU A 20 0.46 -4.41 11.75
N ILE A 21 -0.56 -4.49 10.92
CA ILE A 21 -1.35 -3.33 10.51
C ILE A 21 -2.05 -2.72 11.71
N ARG A 22 -2.66 -3.54 12.55
CA ARG A 22 -3.34 -3.08 13.76
C ARG A 22 -2.39 -2.30 14.66
N GLU A 23 -1.20 -2.83 14.93
CA GLU A 23 -0.20 -2.16 15.76
C GLU A 23 0.30 -0.87 15.13
N SER A 24 0.48 -0.84 13.81
CA SER A 24 1.01 0.32 13.10
C SER A 24 0.04 1.49 13.02
N PHE A 25 -1.26 1.20 12.94
CA PHE A 25 -2.30 2.23 12.78
C PHE A 25 -3.11 2.49 14.03
N TRP A 26 -2.82 1.80 15.15
CA TRP A 26 -3.56 1.96 16.39
C TRP A 26 -3.46 3.39 16.89
N ASN A 27 -4.61 4.05 17.06
CA ASN A 27 -4.72 5.45 17.53
C ASN A 27 -4.01 6.49 16.65
N VAL A 28 -3.66 6.16 15.38
CA VAL A 28 -2.98 7.11 14.50
C VAL A 28 -3.96 8.12 13.90
N TYR A 29 -5.05 7.64 13.28
CA TYR A 29 -6.03 8.50 12.61
C TYR A 29 -7.33 8.62 13.38
N ARG A 30 -7.61 7.68 14.27
CA ARG A 30 -8.82 7.62 15.10
C ARG A 30 -8.55 6.76 16.32
N PRO A 31 -9.38 6.80 17.38
CA PRO A 31 -9.21 5.84 18.49
C PRO A 31 -9.31 4.41 17.96
N GLY A 32 -8.34 3.57 18.30
CA GLY A 32 -8.19 2.24 17.72
C GLY A 32 -7.76 2.33 16.26
N CYS A 33 -8.17 1.39 15.42
CA CYS A 33 -7.95 1.44 13.98
C CYS A 33 -8.90 0.47 13.26
N LEU A 34 -9.09 0.69 11.95
CA LEU A 34 -9.91 -0.16 11.08
C LEU A 34 -9.10 -0.78 9.95
N GLU A 35 -7.85 -0.36 9.75
CA GLU A 35 -7.03 -0.75 8.60
C GLU A 35 -6.84 -2.27 8.53
N HIS A 36 -6.66 -2.94 9.68
CA HIS A 36 -6.52 -4.40 9.72
C HIS A 36 -7.82 -5.13 9.34
N TYR A 37 -8.97 -4.55 9.65
CA TYR A 37 -10.25 -5.09 9.24
C TYR A 37 -10.48 -4.87 7.74
N VAL A 38 -10.08 -3.70 7.23
CA VAL A 38 -10.20 -3.37 5.81
C VAL A 38 -9.39 -4.36 4.97
N ILE A 39 -8.13 -4.63 5.33
CA ILE A 39 -7.32 -5.58 4.57
C ILE A 39 -7.90 -6.99 4.63
N HIS A 40 -8.46 -7.38 5.75
CA HIS A 40 -9.11 -8.68 5.89
C HIS A 40 -10.25 -8.84 4.88
N LYS A 41 -11.03 -7.77 4.67
CA LYS A 41 -12.11 -7.76 3.68
C LYS A 41 -11.59 -7.66 2.25
N LEU A 42 -10.55 -6.87 2.01
CA LEU A 42 -10.00 -6.65 0.68
C LEU A 42 -9.45 -7.91 0.04
N ARG A 43 -8.95 -8.86 0.83
CA ARG A 43 -8.40 -10.11 0.30
C ARG A 43 -9.43 -10.96 -0.44
N ASP A 44 -10.71 -10.79 -0.11
CA ASP A 44 -11.82 -11.50 -0.78
C ASP A 44 -12.42 -10.68 -1.92
N ASP A 45 -11.93 -9.47 -2.16
CA ASP A 45 -12.41 -8.60 -3.21
C ASP A 45 -11.84 -9.03 -4.56
N VAL A 46 -12.66 -8.93 -5.62
CA VAL A 46 -12.26 -9.30 -6.98
C VAL A 46 -11.12 -8.42 -7.50
N ASP A 47 -10.96 -7.22 -6.97
CA ASP A 47 -9.91 -6.28 -7.38
C ASP A 47 -8.58 -6.47 -6.63
N PHE A 48 -8.55 -7.37 -5.65
CA PHE A 48 -7.32 -7.71 -4.93
C PHE A 48 -6.33 -8.40 -5.88
N ILE A 49 -5.06 -7.99 -5.81
CA ILE A 49 -4.01 -8.55 -6.68
C ILE A 49 -3.01 -9.33 -5.82
N PRO A 50 -3.20 -10.66 -5.67
CA PRO A 50 -2.31 -11.47 -4.83
C PRO A 50 -0.84 -11.37 -5.24
N GLU A 51 -0.55 -11.23 -6.52
CA GLU A 51 0.81 -11.11 -7.06
C GLU A 51 1.49 -9.80 -6.63
N LEU A 52 0.70 -8.83 -6.17
CA LEU A 52 1.19 -7.53 -5.70
C LEU A 52 0.84 -7.29 -4.23
N SER A 53 0.79 -8.35 -3.45
CA SER A 53 0.67 -8.28 -2.00
C SER A 53 1.97 -8.80 -1.40
N PHE A 54 2.68 -7.93 -0.67
CA PHE A 54 4.05 -8.20 -0.22
C PHE A 54 4.19 -8.13 1.29
N VAL A 55 5.09 -8.96 1.81
CA VAL A 55 5.57 -8.86 3.19
C VAL A 55 7.08 -8.63 3.18
N MET A 56 7.55 -7.85 4.15
CA MET A 56 8.98 -7.63 4.38
C MET A 56 9.38 -8.36 5.65
N GLU A 57 10.38 -9.21 5.55
CA GLU A 57 10.91 -9.98 6.67
C GLU A 57 12.29 -9.49 7.05
N LEU A 58 12.55 -9.41 8.34
CA LEU A 58 13.88 -9.14 8.88
C LEU A 58 14.20 -10.29 9.83
N ASP A 59 15.23 -11.07 9.49
CA ASP A 59 15.63 -12.27 10.23
C ASP A 59 14.46 -13.24 10.48
N GLY A 60 13.58 -13.38 9.46
CA GLY A 60 12.43 -14.29 9.50
C GLY A 60 11.18 -13.73 10.15
N GLU A 61 11.24 -12.52 10.71
CA GLU A 61 10.08 -11.85 11.31
C GLU A 61 9.46 -10.87 10.34
N ILE A 62 8.14 -10.91 10.18
CA ILE A 62 7.43 -9.96 9.30
C ILE A 62 7.39 -8.60 9.99
N ILE A 63 8.03 -7.60 9.38
CA ILE A 63 8.12 -6.24 9.90
C ILE A 63 7.42 -5.21 9.00
N GLY A 64 6.98 -5.60 7.82
CA GLY A 64 6.32 -4.68 6.90
C GLY A 64 5.40 -5.40 5.94
N GLN A 65 4.49 -4.64 5.35
CA GLN A 65 3.60 -5.15 4.32
C GLN A 65 3.14 -4.03 3.39
N ASN A 66 2.78 -4.39 2.17
CA ASN A 66 2.17 -3.50 1.20
C ASN A 66 1.28 -4.31 0.26
N MET A 67 0.25 -3.70 -0.30
CA MET A 67 -0.64 -4.36 -1.25
C MET A 67 -1.20 -3.38 -2.27
N PHE A 68 -1.61 -3.92 -3.40
CA PHE A 68 -2.22 -3.18 -4.49
C PHE A 68 -3.59 -3.73 -4.81
N MET A 69 -4.46 -2.85 -5.30
CA MET A 69 -5.80 -3.19 -5.77
C MET A 69 -6.01 -2.59 -7.14
N LYS A 70 -6.81 -3.24 -7.97
CA LYS A 70 -7.30 -2.64 -9.21
C LYS A 70 -8.32 -1.56 -8.86
N ALA A 71 -8.30 -0.46 -9.60
CA ALA A 71 -9.22 0.66 -9.42
C ALA A 71 -9.46 1.35 -10.74
N ASN A 72 -10.37 2.31 -10.75
CA ASN A 72 -10.66 3.13 -11.94
C ASN A 72 -10.73 4.59 -11.57
N ILE A 73 -10.28 5.45 -12.48
CA ILE A 73 -10.56 6.86 -12.42
C ILE A 73 -11.73 7.12 -13.39
N LYS A 74 -12.75 7.79 -12.91
CA LYS A 74 -13.87 8.20 -13.76
C LYS A 74 -13.50 9.48 -14.47
N ALA A 75 -13.40 9.41 -15.80
CA ALA A 75 -13.14 10.59 -16.62
C ALA A 75 -14.39 11.46 -16.74
N ASP A 76 -14.21 12.75 -17.02
CA ASP A 76 -15.32 13.69 -17.14
C ASP A 76 -16.27 13.33 -18.29
N ASP A 77 -15.78 12.61 -19.30
CA ASP A 77 -16.59 12.12 -20.41
C ASP A 77 -17.33 10.81 -20.11
N GLY A 78 -17.25 10.31 -18.88
CA GLY A 78 -17.93 9.10 -18.43
C GLY A 78 -17.13 7.80 -18.59
N ARG A 79 -15.96 7.85 -19.19
CA ARG A 79 -15.12 6.65 -19.33
C ARG A 79 -14.52 6.24 -17.98
N ASP A 80 -14.33 4.94 -17.80
CA ASP A 80 -13.55 4.41 -16.68
C ASP A 80 -12.13 4.15 -17.15
N VAL A 81 -11.16 4.79 -16.49
CA VAL A 81 -9.74 4.63 -16.82
C VAL A 81 -9.12 3.67 -15.79
N PRO A 82 -8.69 2.47 -16.21
CA PRO A 82 -8.11 1.50 -15.28
C PRO A 82 -6.81 2.02 -14.69
N ILE A 83 -6.70 1.93 -13.37
CA ILE A 83 -5.48 2.25 -12.62
C ILE A 83 -5.30 1.22 -11.52
N MET A 84 -4.32 1.42 -10.66
CA MET A 84 -4.20 0.70 -9.40
C MET A 84 -4.21 1.69 -8.25
N THR A 85 -4.59 1.20 -7.08
CA THR A 85 -4.40 1.90 -5.82
C THR A 85 -3.56 1.03 -4.90
N MET A 86 -2.96 1.63 -3.90
CA MET A 86 -2.02 0.96 -3.00
C MET A 86 -2.41 1.24 -1.55
N GLY A 87 -2.20 0.25 -0.69
CA GLY A 87 -2.39 0.41 0.74
C GLY A 87 -3.42 -0.53 1.34
N PRO A 88 -3.37 -0.70 2.66
CA PRO A 88 -2.42 -0.02 3.55
C PRO A 88 -0.97 -0.49 3.34
N ILE A 89 -0.02 0.41 3.58
CA ILE A 89 1.41 0.09 3.63
C ILE A 89 1.90 0.45 5.03
N CYS A 90 2.68 -0.43 5.66
CA CYS A 90 3.20 -0.14 6.99
C CYS A 90 4.51 -0.88 7.28
N ILE A 91 5.23 -0.34 8.25
CA ILE A 91 6.39 -0.96 8.88
C ILE A 91 6.07 -1.03 10.38
N ALA A 92 6.46 -2.11 11.04
CA ALA A 92 6.26 -2.30 12.48
C ALA A 92 6.81 -1.09 13.25
N PRO A 93 6.10 -0.63 14.30
CA PRO A 93 6.49 0.59 15.02
C PRO A 93 7.95 0.62 15.48
N GLU A 94 8.48 -0.49 15.96
CA GLU A 94 9.86 -0.58 16.45
C GLU A 94 10.92 -0.48 15.35
N PHE A 95 10.53 -0.57 14.09
CA PHE A 95 11.43 -0.49 12.94
C PHE A 95 11.23 0.77 12.10
N LYS A 96 10.36 1.68 12.53
CA LYS A 96 10.13 2.94 11.83
C LYS A 96 11.34 3.87 11.89
N GLY A 97 11.48 4.73 10.88
CA GLY A 97 12.55 5.72 10.83
C GLY A 97 13.92 5.17 10.44
N LYS A 98 13.98 3.96 9.92
CA LYS A 98 15.24 3.29 9.53
C LYS A 98 15.37 3.06 8.02
N GLY A 99 14.44 3.61 7.23
CA GLY A 99 14.48 3.49 5.77
C GLY A 99 13.80 2.25 5.20
N TYR A 100 13.26 1.37 6.02
CA TYR A 100 12.61 0.14 5.54
C TYR A 100 11.36 0.43 4.70
N GLY A 101 10.60 1.47 5.06
CA GLY A 101 9.40 1.85 4.31
C GLY A 101 9.70 2.21 2.88
N LYS A 102 10.77 2.97 2.64
CA LYS A 102 11.18 3.33 1.28
C LYS A 102 11.65 2.11 0.50
N ILE A 103 12.40 1.22 1.14
CA ILE A 103 12.87 -0.03 0.49
C ILE A 103 11.66 -0.87 0.05
N LEU A 104 10.68 -1.04 0.94
CA LEU A 104 9.47 -1.79 0.61
C LEU A 104 8.67 -1.12 -0.50
N LEU A 105 8.50 0.19 -0.44
CA LEU A 105 7.78 0.95 -1.45
C LEU A 105 8.45 0.83 -2.82
N ASP A 106 9.75 1.07 -2.89
CA ASP A 106 10.48 1.02 -4.16
C ASP A 106 10.45 -0.38 -4.78
N TYR A 107 10.60 -1.43 -3.97
CA TYR A 107 10.45 -2.81 -4.43
C TYR A 107 9.03 -3.05 -4.98
N SER A 108 8.02 -2.61 -4.24
CA SER A 108 6.62 -2.79 -4.63
C SER A 108 6.31 -2.09 -5.95
N LEU A 109 6.84 -0.89 -6.15
CA LEU A 109 6.63 -0.12 -7.38
C LEU A 109 7.27 -0.81 -8.60
N GLU A 110 8.47 -1.39 -8.44
CA GLU A 110 9.11 -2.15 -9.51
C GLU A 110 8.29 -3.39 -9.88
N ARG A 111 7.78 -4.11 -8.90
CA ARG A 111 6.94 -5.28 -9.17
C ARG A 111 5.62 -4.89 -9.83
N ALA A 112 5.01 -3.79 -9.38
CA ALA A 112 3.77 -3.31 -9.97
C ALA A 112 3.98 -2.92 -11.44
N LYS A 113 5.09 -2.27 -11.76
CA LYS A 113 5.45 -1.89 -13.12
C LYS A 113 5.61 -3.13 -14.00
N GLU A 114 6.31 -4.15 -13.52
CA GLU A 114 6.46 -5.42 -14.23
C GLU A 114 5.14 -6.14 -14.46
N TYR A 115 4.22 -6.04 -13.50
CA TYR A 115 2.89 -6.63 -13.59
C TYR A 115 2.02 -5.93 -14.64
N GLY A 116 2.32 -4.67 -14.96
CA GLY A 116 1.58 -3.91 -15.96
C GLY A 116 0.85 -2.69 -15.41
N CYS A 117 1.18 -2.25 -14.19
CA CYS A 117 0.62 -1.04 -13.62
C CYS A 117 1.06 0.17 -14.44
N GLN A 118 0.10 0.88 -15.02
CA GLN A 118 0.37 2.08 -15.81
C GLN A 118 0.22 3.36 -15.02
N ALA A 119 -0.63 3.35 -14.00
CA ALA A 119 -0.85 4.50 -13.13
C ALA A 119 -1.26 4.02 -11.76
N LEU A 120 -0.76 4.71 -10.74
CA LEU A 120 -1.02 4.41 -9.34
C LEU A 120 -1.48 5.68 -8.64
N CYS A 121 -2.68 5.64 -8.05
CA CYS A 121 -3.25 6.77 -7.34
C CYS A 121 -3.75 6.31 -5.97
N PHE A 122 -3.37 7.02 -4.92
CA PHE A 122 -3.75 6.67 -3.55
C PHE A 122 -3.64 7.88 -2.64
N GLU A 123 -4.11 7.75 -1.42
CA GLU A 123 -3.97 8.78 -0.39
C GLU A 123 -2.71 8.52 0.42
N GLY A 124 -1.94 9.59 0.71
CA GLY A 124 -0.72 9.45 1.49
C GLY A 124 -0.01 10.77 1.72
N ASN A 125 1.08 10.69 2.49
CA ASN A 125 1.88 11.86 2.85
C ASN A 125 2.94 12.12 1.77
N ILE A 126 2.83 13.26 1.10
CA ILE A 126 3.76 13.63 0.02
C ILE A 126 5.21 13.72 0.49
N ASN A 127 5.43 14.06 1.76
CA ASN A 127 6.79 14.14 2.30
C ASN A 127 7.51 12.79 2.29
N PHE A 128 6.75 11.70 2.40
CA PHE A 128 7.29 10.36 2.29
C PHE A 128 7.28 9.87 0.83
N TYR A 129 6.12 9.90 0.19
CA TYR A 129 5.95 9.33 -1.14
C TYR A 129 6.64 10.14 -2.24
N GLY A 130 6.77 11.45 -2.07
CA GLY A 130 7.46 12.31 -3.03
C GLY A 130 8.91 11.90 -3.26
N LYS A 131 9.56 11.29 -2.27
CA LYS A 131 10.95 10.79 -2.39
C LYS A 131 11.06 9.61 -3.36
N SER A 132 9.95 8.94 -3.66
CA SER A 132 9.89 7.84 -4.61
C SER A 132 9.28 8.27 -5.95
N GLY A 133 9.13 9.57 -6.18
CA GLY A 133 8.70 10.12 -7.46
C GLY A 133 7.23 10.46 -7.57
N PHE A 134 6.45 10.30 -6.49
CA PHE A 134 5.03 10.65 -6.49
C PHE A 134 4.82 12.17 -6.44
N THR A 135 3.76 12.63 -7.07
CA THR A 135 3.35 14.02 -7.05
C THR A 135 1.83 14.08 -6.83
N PHE A 136 1.32 15.29 -6.60
CA PHE A 136 -0.10 15.46 -6.35
C PHE A 136 -0.95 15.09 -7.58
N ALA A 137 -2.04 14.36 -7.32
CA ALA A 137 -2.98 13.96 -8.38
C ALA A 137 -3.60 15.18 -9.06
N SER A 138 -3.80 16.27 -8.33
CA SER A 138 -4.34 17.51 -8.89
C SER A 138 -3.47 18.09 -10.00
N ASN A 139 -2.16 17.77 -10.03
CA ASN A 139 -1.27 18.19 -11.13
C ASN A 139 -1.67 17.56 -12.47
N PHE A 140 -2.46 16.51 -12.44
CA PHE A 140 -2.95 15.79 -13.62
C PHE A 140 -4.46 15.93 -13.82
N GLY A 141 -5.10 16.88 -13.09
CA GLY A 141 -6.54 17.06 -13.17
C GLY A 141 -7.36 15.96 -12.49
N ILE A 142 -6.72 15.17 -11.63
CA ILE A 142 -7.37 14.08 -10.88
C ILE A 142 -7.79 14.63 -9.51
N ARG A 143 -9.04 14.36 -9.13
CA ARG A 143 -9.57 14.80 -7.84
C ARG A 143 -10.33 13.67 -7.16
N TYR A 144 -10.44 13.77 -5.86
CA TYR A 144 -11.26 12.85 -5.09
C TYR A 144 -12.73 13.24 -5.28
N HIS A 145 -13.59 12.23 -5.43
CA HIS A 145 -15.01 12.47 -5.69
C HIS A 145 -15.64 13.39 -4.63
N GLY A 146 -16.26 14.49 -5.10
CA GLY A 146 -16.93 15.45 -4.23
C GLY A 146 -16.02 16.43 -3.49
N LEU A 147 -14.70 16.34 -3.72
CA LEU A 147 -13.73 17.28 -3.12
C LEU A 147 -13.15 18.23 -4.15
N PRO A 148 -12.76 19.46 -3.74
CA PRO A 148 -12.04 20.37 -4.64
C PRO A 148 -10.65 19.82 -4.98
N GLU A 149 -10.10 20.30 -6.08
CA GLU A 149 -8.75 19.93 -6.51
C GLU A 149 -7.67 20.44 -5.55
#